data_93b060699ca6879cfbfb70796bb5e4c2
#
_entry.id   93b060699ca6879cfbfb70796bb5e4c2
#
_cell.length_a   1.000
_cell.length_b   1.000
_cell.length_c   1.000
_cell.angle_alpha   90.00
_cell.angle_beta   90.00
_cell.angle_gamma   90.00
#
_symmetry.space_group_name_H-M   'P 1'
#
loop_
_entity.id
_entity.type
_entity.pdbx_description
1 polymer ?
#
loop_
_entity_poly.entity_id
_entity_poly.type
_entity_poly.pdbx_seq_one_letter_code
_entity_poly.pdbx_strand_id
1 'polypeptide(L)'
;QSSRNDQEIKSIWEDYQDLFTQLLPNLVDSLTNTDYWESSPKYGRGDPKHQYTGDAHYWGIWHDSEPFKNFELKVPRFMSEFGFQSFLDMNAISKFTINEDLSLDSEVINSHQKHPRGNKLIKEYMQRHFNDPKDFKGFVYLSQILQAEGVCFGIESHRRAKPYNMG
;
A
#
# COMPACT_ATOMS: atom_id res chain seq x y z
N GLN A 1 -16.76 -18.39 -5.88
CA GLN A 1 -16.08 -17.60 -6.93
C GLN A 1 -16.48 -18.22 -8.26
N SER A 2 -17.33 -17.54 -9.04
CA SER A 2 -17.66 -17.91 -10.41
C SER A 2 -16.38 -17.70 -11.24
N SER A 3 -15.81 -18.78 -11.78
CA SER A 3 -14.73 -18.67 -12.76
C SER A 3 -15.33 -18.08 -14.04
N ARG A 4 -14.93 -16.87 -14.39
CA ARG A 4 -15.23 -16.29 -15.71
C ARG A 4 -14.59 -17.17 -16.77
N ASN A 5 -15.29 -17.36 -17.89
CA ASN A 5 -14.70 -18.09 -19.02
C ASN A 5 -13.69 -17.19 -19.77
N ASP A 6 -12.81 -17.80 -20.54
CA ASP A 6 -11.74 -17.08 -21.27
C ASP A 6 -12.28 -16.02 -22.24
N GLN A 7 -13.47 -16.23 -22.78
CA GLN A 7 -14.12 -15.30 -23.69
C GLN A 7 -14.63 -14.05 -22.96
N GLU A 8 -15.18 -14.19 -21.75
CA GLU A 8 -15.56 -13.06 -20.90
C GLU A 8 -14.34 -12.25 -20.46
N ILE A 9 -13.25 -12.93 -20.10
CA ILE A 9 -11.99 -12.27 -19.70
C ILE A 9 -11.45 -11.46 -20.88
N LYS A 10 -11.47 -12.04 -22.11
CA LYS A 10 -11.00 -11.36 -23.31
C LYS A 10 -11.85 -10.13 -23.63
N SER A 11 -13.19 -10.25 -23.57
CA SER A 11 -14.09 -9.13 -23.82
C SER A 11 -13.87 -7.98 -22.82
N ILE A 12 -13.75 -8.30 -21.52
CA ILE A 12 -13.46 -7.28 -20.48
C ILE A 12 -12.12 -6.59 -20.75
N TRP A 13 -11.13 -7.33 -21.23
CA TRP A 13 -9.83 -6.75 -21.55
C TRP A 13 -9.88 -5.84 -22.78
N GLU A 14 -10.65 -6.20 -23.81
CA GLU A 14 -10.90 -5.36 -24.98
C GLU A 14 -11.64 -4.08 -24.59
N ASP A 15 -12.70 -4.16 -23.79
CA ASP A 15 -13.44 -3.02 -23.26
C ASP A 15 -12.53 -2.08 -22.41
N TYR A 16 -11.65 -2.68 -21.59
CA TYR A 16 -10.66 -1.93 -20.81
C TYR A 16 -9.70 -1.15 -21.73
N GLN A 17 -9.17 -1.81 -22.76
CA GLN A 17 -8.26 -1.18 -23.71
C GLN A 17 -8.96 -0.04 -24.47
N ASP A 18 -10.16 -0.28 -25.00
CA ASP A 18 -10.92 0.74 -25.72
C ASP A 18 -11.19 1.97 -24.84
N LEU A 19 -11.58 1.76 -23.58
CA LEU A 19 -11.85 2.86 -22.65
C LEU A 19 -10.57 3.66 -22.33
N PHE A 20 -9.52 2.99 -21.87
CA PHE A 20 -8.35 3.67 -21.28
C PHE A 20 -7.27 4.03 -22.31
N THR A 21 -7.21 3.35 -23.47
CA THR A 21 -6.17 3.63 -24.47
C THR A 21 -6.69 4.30 -25.74
N GLN A 22 -8.03 4.42 -25.90
CA GLN A 22 -8.64 5.08 -27.07
C GLN A 22 -9.60 6.21 -26.64
N LEU A 23 -10.69 5.89 -25.95
CA LEU A 23 -11.73 6.85 -25.65
C LEU A 23 -11.24 7.99 -24.75
N LEU A 24 -10.67 7.67 -23.60
CA LEU A 24 -10.22 8.68 -22.64
C LEU A 24 -9.06 9.54 -23.14
N PRO A 25 -7.99 9.00 -23.77
CA PRO A 25 -6.94 9.85 -24.35
C PRO A 25 -7.47 10.81 -25.40
N ASN A 26 -8.31 10.35 -26.33
CA ASN A 26 -8.90 11.18 -27.37
C ASN A 26 -9.77 12.30 -26.78
N LEU A 27 -10.54 11.99 -25.72
CA LEU A 27 -11.36 12.98 -25.04
C LEU A 27 -10.51 14.03 -24.31
N VAL A 28 -9.48 13.60 -23.58
CA VAL A 28 -8.56 14.50 -22.88
C VAL A 28 -7.85 15.43 -23.87
N ASP A 29 -7.33 14.88 -24.95
CA ASP A 29 -6.65 15.63 -26.02
C ASP A 29 -7.58 16.67 -26.69
N SER A 30 -8.86 16.31 -26.87
CA SER A 30 -9.85 17.22 -27.46
C SER A 30 -10.31 18.35 -26.53
N LEU A 31 -10.20 18.19 -25.20
CA LEU A 31 -10.75 19.11 -24.21
C LEU A 31 -9.69 19.88 -23.43
N THR A 32 -8.45 19.41 -23.41
CA THR A 32 -7.39 19.96 -22.56
C THR A 32 -6.03 19.95 -23.28
N ASN A 33 -5.05 20.67 -22.69
CA ASN A 33 -3.65 20.60 -23.11
C ASN A 33 -2.82 19.76 -22.12
N THR A 34 -3.47 18.85 -21.37
CA THR A 34 -2.83 18.02 -20.35
C THR A 34 -2.51 16.65 -20.92
N ASP A 35 -1.31 16.15 -20.68
CA ASP A 35 -0.94 14.78 -21.04
C ASP A 35 -1.84 13.77 -20.33
N TYR A 36 -2.27 12.74 -21.07
CA TYR A 36 -3.04 11.63 -20.51
C TYR A 36 -2.10 10.50 -20.09
N TRP A 37 -2.32 9.98 -18.87
CA TRP A 37 -1.64 8.79 -18.35
C TRP A 37 -2.65 7.68 -18.06
N GLU A 38 -2.54 6.56 -18.77
CA GLU A 38 -3.63 5.57 -18.88
C GLU A 38 -3.84 4.70 -17.63
N SER A 39 -2.86 4.62 -16.72
CA SER A 39 -2.96 3.77 -15.54
C SER A 39 -2.01 4.22 -14.44
N SER A 40 -2.42 4.06 -13.19
CA SER A 40 -1.58 4.30 -12.00
C SER A 40 -1.41 2.99 -11.22
N PRO A 41 -0.22 2.36 -11.28
CA PRO A 41 0.88 2.65 -12.17
C PRO A 41 0.65 2.06 -13.56
N LYS A 42 1.29 2.61 -14.59
CA LYS A 42 1.29 2.02 -15.92
C LYS A 42 2.18 0.76 -15.98
N TYR A 43 3.31 0.82 -15.31
CA TYR A 43 4.28 -0.27 -15.25
C TYR A 43 4.25 -0.90 -13.87
N GLY A 44 3.77 -2.14 -13.82
CA GLY A 44 3.61 -2.87 -12.57
C GLY A 44 4.94 -3.42 -12.02
N ARG A 45 4.83 -4.08 -10.90
CA ARG A 45 5.93 -4.75 -10.22
C ARG A 45 6.61 -5.78 -11.12
N GLY A 46 7.93 -5.71 -11.24
CA GLY A 46 8.74 -6.57 -12.11
C GLY A 46 9.11 -5.97 -13.45
N ASP A 47 8.42 -4.92 -13.92
CA ASP A 47 8.85 -4.15 -15.07
C ASP A 47 9.86 -3.08 -14.63
N PRO A 48 11.10 -3.07 -15.16
CA PRO A 48 12.11 -2.09 -14.77
C PRO A 48 11.70 -0.65 -15.07
N LYS A 49 10.79 -0.41 -16.01
CA LYS A 49 10.30 0.93 -16.35
C LYS A 49 9.58 1.63 -15.20
N HIS A 50 9.00 0.86 -14.24
CA HIS A 50 8.25 1.43 -13.11
C HIS A 50 9.06 2.43 -12.28
N GLN A 51 10.38 2.34 -12.29
CA GLN A 51 11.24 3.27 -11.54
C GLN A 51 11.58 4.55 -12.31
N TYR A 52 11.41 4.55 -13.63
CA TYR A 52 11.93 5.63 -14.50
C TYR A 52 10.84 6.39 -15.25
N THR A 53 9.63 5.86 -15.32
CA THR A 53 8.59 6.38 -16.18
C THR A 53 7.25 6.42 -15.45
N GLY A 54 6.66 7.62 -15.38
CA GLY A 54 5.38 7.84 -14.71
C GLY A 54 5.47 7.68 -13.20
N ASP A 55 4.41 7.13 -12.64
CA ASP A 55 4.30 6.84 -11.22
C ASP A 55 4.64 5.39 -10.88
N ALA A 56 4.92 5.14 -9.62
CA ALA A 56 5.23 3.81 -9.09
C ALA A 56 4.49 3.52 -7.79
N HIS A 57 4.09 2.27 -7.64
CA HIS A 57 3.58 1.72 -6.38
C HIS A 57 4.64 0.82 -5.76
N TYR A 58 5.02 1.09 -4.51
CA TYR A 58 5.99 0.27 -3.81
C TYR A 58 5.42 -0.30 -2.51
N TRP A 59 5.02 -1.55 -2.56
CA TRP A 59 4.45 -2.31 -1.45
C TRP A 59 5.35 -3.42 -0.90
N GLY A 60 6.62 -3.44 -1.28
CA GLY A 60 7.60 -4.42 -0.81
C GLY A 60 7.79 -4.38 0.71
N ILE A 61 7.76 -3.19 1.28
CA ILE A 61 7.81 -3.01 2.74
C ILE A 61 6.63 -3.74 3.40
N TRP A 62 5.40 -3.53 2.92
CA TRP A 62 4.23 -4.14 3.55
C TRP A 62 4.01 -5.60 3.14
N HIS A 63 4.02 -5.90 1.84
CA HIS A 63 3.67 -7.24 1.37
C HIS A 63 4.80 -8.27 1.46
N ASP A 64 6.06 -7.85 1.34
CA ASP A 64 7.21 -8.77 1.27
C ASP A 64 8.11 -8.72 2.50
N SER A 65 7.69 -8.05 3.55
CA SER A 65 8.49 -7.88 4.77
C SER A 65 9.89 -7.28 4.54
N GLU A 66 10.05 -6.46 3.50
CA GLU A 66 11.32 -5.79 3.23
C GLU A 66 11.61 -4.73 4.31
N PRO A 67 12.87 -4.50 4.69
CA PRO A 67 13.21 -3.51 5.71
C PRO A 67 12.94 -2.08 5.23
N PHE A 68 12.57 -1.15 6.12
CA PHE A 68 12.30 0.26 5.79
C PHE A 68 13.42 0.93 5.00
N LYS A 69 14.67 0.50 5.22
CA LYS A 69 15.83 0.96 4.46
C LYS A 69 15.68 0.82 2.94
N ASN A 70 14.85 -0.10 2.48
CA ASN A 70 14.61 -0.30 1.05
C ASN A 70 13.92 0.90 0.40
N PHE A 71 13.27 1.80 1.14
CA PHE A 71 12.81 3.08 0.60
C PHE A 71 13.95 3.94 0.01
N GLU A 72 15.16 3.84 0.54
CA GLU A 72 16.34 4.53 -0.02
C GLU A 72 16.83 3.91 -1.33
N LEU A 73 16.53 2.64 -1.56
CA LEU A 73 16.93 1.89 -2.76
C LEU A 73 15.87 1.90 -3.86
N LYS A 74 14.60 2.12 -3.47
CA LYS A 74 13.44 2.09 -4.36
C LYS A 74 12.89 3.51 -4.56
N VAL A 75 13.62 4.30 -5.31
CA VAL A 75 13.31 5.72 -5.57
C VAL A 75 12.89 5.89 -7.02
N PRO A 76 11.58 5.93 -7.32
CA PRO A 76 11.07 6.17 -8.67
C PRO A 76 11.06 7.67 -9.01
N ARG A 77 10.64 8.01 -10.22
CA ARG A 77 10.39 9.41 -10.62
C ARG A 77 9.25 10.04 -9.83
N PHE A 78 8.21 9.28 -9.56
CA PHE A 78 7.06 9.68 -8.74
C PHE A 78 6.55 8.46 -7.95
N MET A 79 6.52 8.56 -6.63
CA MET A 79 5.99 7.51 -5.77
C MET A 79 4.56 7.85 -5.39
N SER A 80 3.59 7.32 -6.14
CA SER A 80 2.17 7.59 -5.91
C SER A 80 1.57 6.74 -4.80
N GLU A 81 2.13 5.55 -4.55
CA GLU A 81 1.68 4.69 -3.45
C GLU A 81 2.82 3.96 -2.74
N PHE A 82 2.83 4.08 -1.44
CA PHE A 82 3.56 3.24 -0.50
C PHE A 82 2.89 3.33 0.87
N GLY A 83 3.24 2.43 1.77
CA GLY A 83 2.66 2.52 3.10
C GLY A 83 2.99 1.37 4.03
N PHE A 84 2.39 1.45 5.21
CA PHE A 84 2.49 0.45 6.25
C PHE A 84 1.21 0.48 7.09
N GLN A 85 0.69 -0.67 7.49
CA GLN A 85 -0.54 -0.77 8.27
C GLN A 85 -0.25 -0.69 9.77
N SER A 86 -1.15 -0.04 10.51
CA SER A 86 -1.24 -0.11 11.97
C SER A 86 -2.63 -0.52 12.42
N PHE A 87 -2.78 -0.75 13.73
CA PHE A 87 -4.09 -0.84 14.35
C PHE A 87 -4.74 0.54 14.47
N LEU A 88 -6.06 0.57 14.58
CA LEU A 88 -6.83 1.73 15.03
C LEU A 88 -6.42 2.10 16.45
N ASP A 89 -6.69 3.34 16.87
CA ASP A 89 -6.52 3.74 18.28
C ASP A 89 -7.51 2.99 19.19
N MET A 90 -7.18 2.91 20.48
CA MET A 90 -7.97 2.18 21.47
C MET A 90 -9.40 2.70 21.62
N ASN A 91 -9.63 4.02 21.39
CA ASN A 91 -10.98 4.56 21.49
C ASN A 91 -11.86 4.08 20.33
N ALA A 92 -11.29 3.94 19.13
CA ALA A 92 -11.98 3.35 17.99
C ALA A 92 -12.21 1.85 18.19
N ILE A 93 -11.22 1.12 18.67
CA ILE A 93 -11.32 -0.33 18.95
C ILE A 93 -12.41 -0.60 20.00
N SER A 94 -12.49 0.18 21.06
CA SER A 94 -13.49 0.00 22.13
C SER A 94 -14.94 0.18 21.69
N LYS A 95 -15.19 0.73 20.50
CA LYS A 95 -16.55 0.88 19.96
C LYS A 95 -17.15 -0.40 19.41
N PHE A 96 -16.32 -1.40 19.13
CA PHE A 96 -16.77 -2.67 18.56
C PHE A 96 -16.23 -3.91 19.30
N THR A 97 -15.53 -3.71 20.43
CA THR A 97 -14.98 -4.77 21.27
C THR A 97 -15.44 -4.66 22.71
N ILE A 98 -15.44 -5.79 23.42
CA ILE A 98 -15.47 -5.87 24.88
C ILE A 98 -14.06 -6.21 25.41
N ASN A 99 -13.87 -6.22 26.73
CA ASN A 99 -12.54 -6.47 27.31
C ASN A 99 -11.94 -7.83 26.91
N GLU A 100 -12.77 -8.84 26.77
CA GLU A 100 -12.40 -10.20 26.39
C GLU A 100 -11.89 -10.29 24.95
N ASP A 101 -12.25 -9.31 24.11
CA ASP A 101 -11.81 -9.23 22.70
C ASP A 101 -10.43 -8.55 22.53
N LEU A 102 -9.88 -7.95 23.58
CA LEU A 102 -8.64 -7.19 23.50
C LEU A 102 -7.40 -8.10 23.41
N SER A 103 -7.34 -8.87 22.35
CA SER A 103 -6.28 -9.84 22.05
C SER A 103 -6.09 -9.98 20.54
N LEU A 104 -4.86 -10.27 20.11
CA LEU A 104 -4.56 -10.61 18.70
C LEU A 104 -5.22 -11.91 18.25
N ASP A 105 -5.59 -12.77 19.18
CA ASP A 105 -6.24 -14.06 18.90
C ASP A 105 -7.78 -13.95 18.88
N SER A 106 -8.34 -12.79 19.23
CA SER A 106 -9.79 -12.54 19.22
C SER A 106 -10.35 -12.62 17.80
N GLU A 107 -11.49 -13.33 17.67
CA GLU A 107 -12.23 -13.40 16.41
C GLU A 107 -12.71 -12.02 15.95
N VAL A 108 -13.12 -11.17 16.88
CA VAL A 108 -13.56 -9.79 16.60
C VAL A 108 -12.41 -8.98 16.00
N ILE A 109 -11.24 -8.99 16.61
CA ILE A 109 -10.06 -8.30 16.11
C ILE A 109 -9.64 -8.86 14.73
N ASN A 110 -9.60 -10.19 14.59
CA ASN A 110 -9.21 -10.82 13.33
C ASN A 110 -10.22 -10.56 12.21
N SER A 111 -11.52 -10.45 12.50
CA SER A 111 -12.55 -10.12 11.50
C SER A 111 -12.37 -8.71 10.90
N HIS A 112 -11.76 -7.80 11.65
CA HIS A 112 -11.46 -6.43 11.18
C HIS A 112 -10.14 -6.34 10.39
N GLN A 113 -9.27 -7.35 10.47
CA GLN A 113 -8.05 -7.42 9.66
C GLN A 113 -8.35 -7.98 8.26
N LYS A 114 -8.29 -7.12 7.24
CA LYS A 114 -8.61 -7.54 5.86
C LYS A 114 -7.40 -8.04 5.06
N HIS A 115 -6.18 -7.69 5.49
CA HIS A 115 -4.99 -8.25 4.89
C HIS A 115 -4.70 -9.66 5.47
N PRO A 116 -4.53 -10.71 4.64
CA PRO A 116 -4.41 -12.11 5.12
C PRO A 116 -3.31 -12.37 6.14
N ARG A 117 -2.25 -11.55 6.12
CA ARG A 117 -1.09 -11.63 7.02
C ARG A 117 -0.90 -10.38 7.87
N GLY A 118 -1.87 -9.45 7.90
CA GLY A 118 -1.67 -8.11 8.45
C GLY A 118 -1.19 -8.11 9.89
N ASN A 119 -1.88 -8.82 10.80
CA ASN A 119 -1.47 -8.92 12.20
C ASN A 119 -0.08 -9.55 12.38
N LYS A 120 0.22 -10.58 11.58
CA LYS A 120 1.53 -11.23 11.59
C LYS A 120 2.64 -10.27 11.12
N LEU A 121 2.41 -9.55 10.02
CA LEU A 121 3.36 -8.58 9.48
C LEU A 121 3.65 -7.44 10.47
N ILE A 122 2.63 -6.87 11.09
CA ILE A 122 2.80 -5.84 12.12
C ILE A 122 3.68 -6.37 13.26
N LYS A 123 3.40 -7.60 13.74
CA LYS A 123 4.19 -8.23 14.80
C LYS A 123 5.64 -8.47 14.38
N GLU A 124 5.88 -8.99 13.17
CA GLU A 124 7.22 -9.22 12.63
C GLU A 124 8.05 -7.92 12.57
N TYR A 125 7.46 -6.84 12.05
CA TYR A 125 8.14 -5.53 12.04
C TYR A 125 8.35 -4.98 13.43
N MET A 126 7.36 -5.10 14.32
CA MET A 126 7.48 -4.65 15.71
C MET A 126 8.68 -5.31 16.39
N GLN A 127 8.87 -6.61 16.22
CA GLN A 127 10.01 -7.35 16.79
C GLN A 127 11.38 -6.95 16.23
N ARG A 128 11.43 -6.29 15.08
CA ARG A 128 12.69 -5.75 14.53
C ARG A 128 13.08 -4.41 15.15
N HIS A 129 12.13 -3.67 15.68
CA HIS A 129 12.30 -2.28 16.10
C HIS A 129 12.08 -2.06 17.59
N PHE A 130 11.28 -2.90 18.25
CA PHE A 130 10.86 -2.74 19.63
C PHE A 130 10.95 -4.05 20.43
N ASN A 131 11.01 -3.92 21.75
CA ASN A 131 10.73 -5.05 22.64
C ASN A 131 9.25 -5.43 22.58
N ASP A 132 8.93 -6.69 22.90
CA ASP A 132 7.55 -7.15 22.92
C ASP A 132 6.69 -6.32 23.89
N PRO A 133 5.53 -5.84 23.45
CA PRO A 133 4.62 -5.08 24.30
C PRO A 133 4.05 -5.97 25.43
N LYS A 134 3.76 -5.34 26.56
CA LYS A 134 3.26 -6.05 27.76
C LYS A 134 1.82 -6.55 27.61
N ASP A 135 1.02 -5.87 26.79
CA ASP A 135 -0.41 -6.12 26.62
C ASP A 135 -0.89 -5.68 25.24
N PHE A 136 -2.16 -5.94 24.95
CA PHE A 136 -2.79 -5.58 23.66
C PHE A 136 -2.78 -4.06 23.43
N LYS A 137 -3.01 -3.26 24.47
CA LYS A 137 -2.98 -1.79 24.38
C LYS A 137 -1.59 -1.28 23.98
N GLY A 138 -0.55 -1.84 24.60
CA GLY A 138 0.84 -1.58 24.22
C GLY A 138 1.13 -1.99 22.77
N PHE A 139 0.60 -3.12 22.33
CA PHE A 139 0.73 -3.57 20.93
C PHE A 139 0.08 -2.58 19.96
N VAL A 140 -1.14 -2.13 20.24
CA VAL A 140 -1.84 -1.13 19.42
C VAL A 140 -1.02 0.15 19.33
N TYR A 141 -0.57 0.68 20.46
CA TYR A 141 0.25 1.89 20.51
C TYR A 141 1.54 1.76 19.70
N LEU A 142 2.31 0.69 19.93
CA LEU A 142 3.56 0.46 19.19
C LEU A 142 3.32 0.23 17.69
N SER A 143 2.20 -0.36 17.29
CA SER A 143 1.88 -0.49 15.87
C SER A 143 1.71 0.85 15.17
N GLN A 144 1.13 1.84 15.86
CA GLN A 144 0.96 3.19 15.34
C GLN A 144 2.28 3.96 15.26
N ILE A 145 3.15 3.81 16.27
CA ILE A 145 4.51 4.37 16.23
C ILE A 145 5.29 3.76 15.05
N LEU A 146 5.24 2.44 14.90
CA LEU A 146 5.91 1.73 13.82
C LEU A 146 5.45 2.20 12.43
N GLN A 147 4.13 2.40 12.25
CA GLN A 147 3.60 2.97 11.02
C GLN A 147 4.13 4.40 10.79
N ALA A 148 4.10 5.24 11.82
CA ALA A 148 4.57 6.61 11.72
C ALA A 148 6.05 6.67 11.34
N GLU A 149 6.90 5.88 11.99
CA GLU A 149 8.34 5.79 11.68
C GLU A 149 8.59 5.28 10.25
N GLY A 150 7.91 4.20 9.85
CA GLY A 150 8.08 3.62 8.52
C GLY A 150 7.63 4.55 7.40
N VAL A 151 6.48 5.21 7.55
CA VAL A 151 5.97 6.18 6.57
C VAL A 151 6.86 7.43 6.53
N CYS A 152 7.27 7.94 7.68
CA CYS A 152 8.18 9.09 7.76
C CYS A 152 9.51 8.78 7.06
N PHE A 153 10.09 7.62 7.32
CA PHE A 153 11.33 7.17 6.65
C PHE A 153 11.18 7.13 5.13
N GLY A 154 10.04 6.62 4.62
CA GLY A 154 9.73 6.62 3.19
C GLY A 154 9.65 8.03 2.61
N ILE A 155 8.87 8.92 3.25
CA ILE A 155 8.74 10.32 2.83
C ILE A 155 10.11 11.01 2.78
N GLU A 156 10.91 10.86 3.83
CA GLU A 156 12.25 11.48 3.90
C GLU A 156 13.19 10.93 2.82
N SER A 157 13.16 9.61 2.58
CA SER A 157 13.98 8.98 1.54
C SER A 157 13.67 9.54 0.16
N HIS A 158 12.38 9.65 -0.18
CA HIS A 158 11.94 10.21 -1.45
C HIS A 158 12.25 11.70 -1.56
N ARG A 159 12.07 12.47 -0.49
CA ARG A 159 12.41 13.91 -0.46
C ARG A 159 13.90 14.18 -0.61
N ARG A 160 14.77 13.36 -0.02
CA ARG A 160 16.22 13.45 -0.20
C ARG A 160 16.64 13.20 -1.65
N ALA A 161 15.85 12.47 -2.41
CA ALA A 161 16.13 12.14 -3.81
C ALA A 161 15.72 13.23 -4.82
N LYS A 162 15.21 14.37 -4.36
CA LYS A 162 14.93 15.50 -5.26
C LYS A 162 16.21 16.04 -5.90
N PRO A 163 16.18 16.50 -7.15
CA PRO A 163 15.01 16.65 -8.03
C PRO A 163 14.66 15.40 -8.85
N TYR A 164 15.32 14.27 -8.65
CA TYR A 164 15.02 13.05 -9.39
C TYR A 164 13.61 12.54 -9.06
N ASN A 165 13.29 12.37 -7.79
CA ASN A 165 11.93 12.07 -7.33
C ASN A 165 11.14 13.37 -7.18
N MET A 166 9.94 13.42 -7.74
CA MET A 166 9.11 14.63 -7.77
C MET A 166 7.84 14.52 -6.89
N GLY A 167 7.55 13.35 -6.33
CA GLY A 167 6.41 13.14 -5.45
C GLY A 167 6.60 11.98 -4.47
#